data_e544e27acb6754a7eb6878a44f85c4cb
#
_entry.id   e544e27acb6754a7eb6878a44f85c4cb
#
_cell.length_a   1.000
_cell.length_b   1.000
_cell.length_c   1.000
_cell.angle_alpha   90.00
_cell.angle_beta   90.00
_cell.angle_gamma   90.00
#
_symmetry.space_group_name_H-M   'P 1'
#
loop_
_entity.id
_entity.type
_entity.pdbx_description
1 polymer ?
#
loop_
_entity_poly.entity_id
_entity_poly.type
_entity_poly.pdbx_seq_one_letter_code
_entity_poly.pdbx_strand_id
1 'polypeptide(L)'
;MNHGGTSELLREKLTAASMQRLTPFLVAEALPFVESMLRETHCLVTPVTARRTKHGDHRTNQSGAYSEVTVNVAGNRYQCLITLLHEIAHAKTFQTFGKHVSAHGREWRHTFATILQRALHANLFPAELAPFVAKQARRPDASSSRDTALQLALREYDTLDHRPLVAELEYGKLFSLDGRLILRRGERLRTRFHCTTREGVAYRVPASARVHTIYEERKVS
;
A
#
# COMPACT_ATOMS: atom_id res chain seq x y z
N MET A 1 26.28 -33.01 -7.93
CA MET A 1 26.58 -31.94 -6.99
C MET A 1 25.30 -31.16 -6.76
N ASN A 2 24.76 -31.22 -5.51
CA ASN A 2 23.33 -31.00 -5.18
C ASN A 2 23.00 -29.53 -4.88
N HIS A 3 23.25 -28.59 -5.82
CA HIS A 3 22.92 -27.17 -5.61
C HIS A 3 21.41 -26.85 -5.71
N GLY A 4 20.60 -27.71 -6.38
CA GLY A 4 19.17 -27.51 -6.51
C GLY A 4 18.36 -27.71 -5.22
N GLY A 5 18.68 -28.71 -4.45
CA GLY A 5 17.95 -29.05 -3.23
C GLY A 5 18.07 -28.02 -2.11
N THR A 6 19.24 -27.39 -1.97
CA THR A 6 19.46 -26.36 -0.92
C THR A 6 18.68 -25.06 -1.22
N SER A 7 18.61 -24.68 -2.50
CA SER A 7 17.85 -23.50 -2.94
C SER A 7 16.34 -23.69 -2.77
N GLU A 8 15.84 -24.90 -3.05
CA GLU A 8 14.40 -25.21 -2.90
C GLU A 8 13.97 -25.26 -1.43
N LEU A 9 14.77 -25.89 -0.57
CA LEU A 9 14.53 -25.91 0.86
C LEU A 9 14.52 -24.50 1.48
N LEU A 10 15.43 -23.63 1.05
CA LEU A 10 15.43 -22.21 1.48
C LEU A 10 14.14 -21.52 1.06
N ARG A 11 13.70 -21.69 -0.19
CA ARG A 11 12.46 -21.13 -0.73
C ARG A 11 11.24 -21.54 0.09
N GLU A 12 11.11 -22.81 0.40
CA GLU A 12 10.02 -23.34 1.22
C GLU A 12 10.01 -22.73 2.61
N LYS A 13 11.18 -22.66 3.27
CA LYS A 13 11.31 -22.03 4.61
C LYS A 13 10.92 -20.55 4.60
N LEU A 14 11.36 -19.78 3.60
CA LEU A 14 11.02 -18.37 3.47
C LEU A 14 9.52 -18.18 3.23
N THR A 15 8.92 -19.01 2.36
CA THR A 15 7.49 -18.98 2.08
C THR A 15 6.68 -19.32 3.33
N ALA A 16 6.99 -20.42 4.01
CA ALA A 16 6.28 -20.83 5.23
C ALA A 16 6.37 -19.75 6.33
N ALA A 17 7.57 -19.21 6.59
CA ALA A 17 7.76 -18.14 7.56
C ALA A 17 7.01 -16.86 7.21
N SER A 18 6.94 -16.50 5.94
CA SER A 18 6.19 -15.34 5.45
C SER A 18 4.69 -15.56 5.59
N MET A 19 4.17 -16.71 5.17
CA MET A 19 2.74 -17.04 5.26
C MET A 19 2.26 -17.06 6.71
N GLN A 20 3.03 -17.67 7.63
CA GLN A 20 2.71 -17.68 9.05
C GLN A 20 2.49 -16.25 9.60
N ARG A 21 3.32 -15.29 9.17
CA ARG A 21 3.25 -13.90 9.63
C ARG A 21 2.14 -13.10 8.94
N LEU A 22 1.84 -13.39 7.67
CA LEU A 22 0.93 -12.59 6.83
C LEU A 22 -0.53 -13.02 6.94
N THR A 23 -0.79 -14.30 7.25
CA THR A 23 -2.16 -14.87 7.28
C THR A 23 -3.17 -14.01 8.07
N PRO A 24 -2.85 -13.46 9.25
CA PRO A 24 -3.80 -12.63 9.99
C PRO A 24 -4.22 -11.33 9.30
N PHE A 25 -3.41 -10.85 8.34
CA PHE A 25 -3.55 -9.53 7.71
C PHE A 25 -4.06 -9.59 6.26
N LEU A 26 -4.30 -10.77 5.73
CA LEU A 26 -4.79 -10.98 4.37
C LEU A 26 -6.23 -11.51 4.38
N VAL A 27 -6.93 -11.35 3.26
CA VAL A 27 -8.19 -12.04 3.02
C VAL A 27 -7.90 -13.52 2.72
N ALA A 28 -8.75 -14.41 3.20
CA ALA A 28 -8.50 -15.86 3.13
C ALA A 28 -8.33 -16.34 1.66
N GLU A 29 -9.12 -15.76 0.76
CA GLU A 29 -9.12 -16.08 -0.67
C GLU A 29 -7.79 -15.74 -1.35
N ALA A 30 -7.02 -14.80 -0.79
CA ALA A 30 -5.72 -14.41 -1.35
C ALA A 30 -4.56 -15.32 -0.89
N LEU A 31 -4.73 -16.12 0.15
CA LEU A 31 -3.63 -16.90 0.73
C LEU A 31 -2.95 -17.84 -0.28
N PRO A 32 -3.68 -18.67 -1.08
CA PRO A 32 -3.03 -19.56 -2.05
C PRO A 32 -2.26 -18.78 -3.14
N PHE A 33 -2.82 -17.65 -3.57
CA PHE A 33 -2.19 -16.79 -4.57
C PHE A 33 -0.90 -16.17 -4.03
N VAL A 34 -0.95 -15.62 -2.82
CA VAL A 34 0.22 -15.01 -2.17
C VAL A 34 1.31 -16.05 -1.94
N GLU A 35 0.96 -17.25 -1.48
CA GLU A 35 1.91 -18.35 -1.30
C GLU A 35 2.62 -18.70 -2.62
N SER A 36 1.87 -18.83 -3.73
CA SER A 36 2.45 -19.05 -5.06
C SER A 36 3.42 -17.93 -5.46
N MET A 37 3.05 -16.66 -5.23
CA MET A 37 3.92 -15.52 -5.53
C MET A 37 5.20 -15.53 -4.70
N LEU A 38 5.13 -15.88 -3.43
CA LEU A 38 6.29 -15.96 -2.53
C LEU A 38 7.23 -17.09 -2.94
N ARG A 39 6.69 -18.24 -3.36
CA ARG A 39 7.49 -19.35 -3.93
C ARG A 39 8.23 -18.93 -5.21
N GLU A 40 7.59 -18.12 -6.06
CA GLU A 40 8.22 -17.61 -7.29
C GLU A 40 9.34 -16.58 -7.01
N THR A 41 9.30 -15.86 -5.89
CA THR A 41 10.12 -14.65 -5.68
C THR A 41 11.15 -14.74 -4.56
N HIS A 42 11.35 -15.89 -3.91
CA HIS A 42 12.32 -16.05 -2.83
C HIS A 42 12.31 -14.86 -1.84
N CYS A 43 11.14 -14.50 -1.34
CA CYS A 43 10.98 -13.38 -0.42
C CYS A 43 10.73 -13.82 1.01
N LEU A 44 11.39 -13.15 1.97
CA LEU A 44 10.99 -13.14 3.37
C LEU A 44 10.17 -11.89 3.64
N VAL A 45 8.89 -12.05 3.99
CA VAL A 45 8.01 -10.94 4.28
C VAL A 45 7.81 -10.76 5.77
N THR A 46 7.95 -9.51 6.23
CA THR A 46 7.73 -9.13 7.63
C THR A 46 6.63 -8.05 7.71
N PRO A 47 5.48 -8.34 8.33
CA PRO A 47 4.46 -7.34 8.61
C PRO A 47 4.97 -6.33 9.64
N VAL A 48 4.64 -5.05 9.45
CA VAL A 48 4.98 -3.94 10.37
C VAL A 48 3.76 -3.04 10.57
N THR A 49 3.53 -2.57 11.80
CA THR A 49 2.34 -1.80 12.16
C THR A 49 2.60 -0.30 12.33
N ALA A 50 3.85 0.15 12.40
CA ALA A 50 4.18 1.47 12.93
C ALA A 50 4.78 2.46 11.92
N ARG A 51 4.69 2.24 10.61
CA ARG A 51 5.29 3.17 9.63
C ARG A 51 4.29 4.22 9.16
N ARG A 52 4.52 5.47 9.55
CA ARG A 52 3.68 6.62 9.15
C ARG A 52 3.90 7.09 7.70
N THR A 53 5.03 6.76 7.07
CA THR A 53 5.45 7.34 5.78
C THR A 53 5.68 6.33 4.66
N LYS A 54 5.83 5.02 4.96
CA LYS A 54 6.05 3.97 3.96
C LYS A 54 5.05 2.84 4.14
N HIS A 55 4.38 2.44 3.06
CA HIS A 55 3.49 1.27 3.05
C HIS A 55 4.24 -0.05 3.00
N GLY A 56 5.42 -0.07 2.37
CA GLY A 56 6.30 -1.22 2.28
C GLY A 56 7.75 -0.82 1.98
N ASP A 57 8.64 -1.79 1.99
CA ASP A 57 10.04 -1.63 1.60
C ASP A 57 10.61 -2.97 1.13
N HIS A 58 11.36 -2.96 0.06
CA HIS A 58 12.08 -4.11 -0.49
C HIS A 58 13.58 -3.90 -0.37
N ARG A 59 14.29 -4.93 0.10
CA ARG A 59 15.76 -4.97 0.16
C ARG A 59 16.25 -6.36 -0.22
N THR A 60 17.44 -6.45 -0.79
CA THR A 60 18.14 -7.71 -0.92
C THR A 60 18.89 -7.99 0.38
N ASN A 61 18.86 -9.23 0.88
CA ASN A 61 19.64 -9.60 2.05
C ASN A 61 21.14 -9.49 1.79
N GLN A 62 21.96 -9.47 2.84
CA GLN A 62 23.41 -9.27 2.73
C GLN A 62 24.12 -10.31 1.87
N SER A 63 23.63 -11.55 1.82
CA SER A 63 24.19 -12.61 0.96
C SER A 63 23.68 -12.57 -0.49
N GLY A 64 22.68 -11.76 -0.82
CA GLY A 64 22.03 -11.77 -2.12
C GLY A 64 21.12 -12.96 -2.40
N ALA A 65 20.94 -13.88 -1.43
CA ALA A 65 20.24 -15.14 -1.64
C ALA A 65 18.71 -15.00 -1.69
N TYR A 66 18.14 -13.97 -1.06
CA TYR A 66 16.71 -13.70 -1.06
C TYR A 66 16.40 -12.21 -0.84
N SER A 67 15.17 -11.84 -1.11
CA SER A 67 14.67 -10.48 -0.85
C SER A 67 14.00 -10.39 0.52
N GLU A 68 14.26 -9.30 1.23
CA GLU A 68 13.55 -8.93 2.45
C GLU A 68 12.50 -7.86 2.12
N VAL A 69 11.27 -8.15 2.45
CA VAL A 69 10.12 -7.29 2.19
C VAL A 69 9.44 -6.95 3.51
N THR A 70 9.18 -5.67 3.74
CA THR A 70 8.34 -5.23 4.84
C THR A 70 7.04 -4.66 4.31
N VAL A 71 5.91 -5.02 4.91
CA VAL A 71 4.57 -4.55 4.53
C VAL A 71 3.89 -3.93 5.73
N ASN A 72 3.41 -2.69 5.58
CA ASN A 72 2.60 -2.04 6.60
C ASN A 72 1.19 -2.65 6.61
N VAL A 73 0.80 -3.21 7.74
CA VAL A 73 -0.49 -3.88 7.95
C VAL A 73 -1.48 -3.06 8.76
N ALA A 74 -1.20 -1.76 8.97
CA ALA A 74 -2.06 -0.86 9.76
C ALA A 74 -3.36 -0.43 9.04
N GLY A 75 -3.59 -0.86 7.81
CA GLY A 75 -4.81 -0.61 7.04
C GLY A 75 -5.76 -1.82 7.04
N ASN A 76 -6.66 -1.82 6.07
CA ASN A 76 -7.51 -2.99 5.82
C ASN A 76 -6.75 -4.09 5.04
N ARG A 77 -7.34 -5.28 5.00
CA ARG A 77 -6.72 -6.47 4.37
C ARG A 77 -6.46 -6.31 2.87
N TYR A 78 -7.30 -5.56 2.16
CA TYR A 78 -7.11 -5.30 0.72
C TYR A 78 -5.99 -4.29 0.47
N GLN A 79 -5.86 -3.26 1.33
CA GLN A 79 -4.71 -2.35 1.28
C GLN A 79 -3.40 -3.10 1.56
N CYS A 80 -3.41 -4.02 2.54
CA CYS A 80 -2.28 -4.89 2.84
C CYS A 80 -1.92 -5.75 1.62
N LEU A 81 -2.91 -6.39 0.97
CA LEU A 81 -2.71 -7.21 -0.23
C LEU A 81 -2.09 -6.39 -1.37
N ILE A 82 -2.65 -5.23 -1.71
CA ILE A 82 -2.11 -4.37 -2.78
C ILE A 82 -0.67 -3.95 -2.47
N THR A 83 -0.37 -3.59 -1.22
CA THR A 83 0.98 -3.22 -0.79
C THR A 83 1.94 -4.41 -0.90
N LEU A 84 1.52 -5.59 -0.46
CA LEU A 84 2.32 -6.80 -0.58
C LEU A 84 2.65 -7.13 -2.04
N LEU A 85 1.67 -7.05 -2.94
CA LEU A 85 1.86 -7.31 -4.37
C LEU A 85 2.80 -6.27 -5.01
N HIS A 86 2.78 -5.02 -4.54
CA HIS A 86 3.72 -3.97 -4.94
C HIS A 86 5.17 -4.33 -4.58
N GLU A 87 5.40 -4.78 -3.34
CA GLU A 87 6.74 -5.17 -2.87
C GLU A 87 7.22 -6.48 -3.52
N ILE A 88 6.32 -7.44 -3.75
CA ILE A 88 6.64 -8.65 -4.53
C ILE A 88 7.05 -8.27 -5.96
N ALA A 89 6.42 -7.25 -6.57
CA ALA A 89 6.82 -6.77 -7.88
C ALA A 89 8.25 -6.21 -7.88
N HIS A 90 8.68 -5.52 -6.81
CA HIS A 90 10.07 -5.10 -6.66
C HIS A 90 11.02 -6.29 -6.59
N ALA A 91 10.72 -7.29 -5.77
CA ALA A 91 11.53 -8.49 -5.64
C ALA A 91 11.66 -9.24 -6.98
N LYS A 92 10.53 -9.44 -7.68
CA LYS A 92 10.51 -10.11 -8.99
C LYS A 92 11.27 -9.34 -10.06
N THR A 93 11.12 -8.01 -10.08
CA THR A 93 11.88 -7.15 -11.00
C THR A 93 13.37 -7.22 -10.72
N PHE A 94 13.77 -7.17 -9.45
CA PHE A 94 15.17 -7.31 -9.09
C PHE A 94 15.75 -8.68 -9.50
N GLN A 95 15.03 -9.77 -9.29
CA GLN A 95 15.46 -11.12 -9.70
C GLN A 95 15.64 -11.22 -11.21
N THR A 96 14.76 -10.59 -12.01
CA THR A 96 14.77 -10.72 -13.45
C THR A 96 15.79 -9.79 -14.13
N PHE A 97 15.93 -8.56 -13.63
CA PHE A 97 16.68 -7.48 -14.30
C PHE A 97 17.88 -6.97 -13.47
N GLY A 98 18.04 -7.45 -12.22
CA GLY A 98 19.12 -7.01 -11.32
C GLY A 98 18.92 -5.59 -10.79
N LYS A 99 20.03 -4.99 -10.28
CA LYS A 99 20.05 -3.68 -9.64
C LYS A 99 20.09 -2.47 -10.59
N HIS A 100 20.22 -2.72 -11.90
CA HIS A 100 20.44 -1.67 -12.89
C HIS A 100 19.17 -1.02 -13.44
N VAL A 101 18.00 -1.49 -13.02
CA VAL A 101 16.71 -0.92 -13.41
C VAL A 101 16.20 0.07 -12.36
N SER A 102 15.45 1.08 -12.81
CA SER A 102 14.84 2.05 -11.89
C SER A 102 13.76 1.39 -11.02
N ALA A 103 13.71 1.73 -9.74
CA ALA A 103 12.81 1.14 -8.75
C ALA A 103 11.32 1.11 -9.18
N HIS A 104 10.84 2.14 -9.87
CA HIS A 104 9.49 2.20 -10.43
C HIS A 104 9.54 2.48 -11.94
N GLY A 105 10.57 1.94 -12.61
CA GLY A 105 10.79 2.04 -14.04
C GLY A 105 9.80 1.20 -14.86
N ARG A 106 10.09 1.05 -16.15
CA ARG A 106 9.27 0.32 -17.10
C ARG A 106 9.11 -1.16 -16.70
N GLU A 107 10.20 -1.78 -16.27
CA GLU A 107 10.28 -3.19 -15.91
C GLU A 107 9.42 -3.49 -14.69
N TRP A 108 9.54 -2.67 -13.63
CA TRP A 108 8.72 -2.79 -12.45
C TRP A 108 7.24 -2.57 -12.75
N ARG A 109 6.90 -1.54 -13.53
CA ARG A 109 5.50 -1.27 -13.92
C ARG A 109 4.88 -2.44 -14.67
N HIS A 110 5.62 -3.04 -15.58
CA HIS A 110 5.17 -4.22 -16.31
C HIS A 110 4.94 -5.41 -15.37
N THR A 111 5.90 -5.68 -14.49
CA THR A 111 5.81 -6.76 -13.48
C THR A 111 4.62 -6.55 -12.55
N PHE A 112 4.45 -5.35 -12.02
CA PHE A 112 3.34 -5.04 -11.12
C PHE A 112 1.99 -5.11 -11.82
N ALA A 113 1.88 -4.59 -13.05
CA ALA A 113 0.68 -4.73 -13.88
C ALA A 113 0.29 -6.21 -14.07
N THR A 114 1.26 -7.06 -14.41
CA THR A 114 1.03 -8.50 -14.60
C THR A 114 0.56 -9.18 -13.32
N ILE A 115 1.16 -8.86 -12.18
CA ILE A 115 0.75 -9.41 -10.88
C ILE A 115 -0.68 -8.97 -10.53
N LEU A 116 -1.03 -7.69 -10.71
CA LEU A 116 -2.38 -7.20 -10.46
C LEU A 116 -3.42 -7.83 -11.39
N GLN A 117 -3.10 -8.03 -12.67
CA GLN A 117 -3.97 -8.74 -13.61
C GLN A 117 -4.22 -10.19 -13.17
N ARG A 118 -3.17 -10.91 -12.76
CA ARG A 118 -3.32 -12.28 -12.20
C ARG A 118 -4.21 -12.28 -10.95
N ALA A 119 -4.05 -11.31 -10.05
CA ALA A 119 -4.87 -11.18 -8.84
C ALA A 119 -6.35 -10.87 -9.17
N LEU A 120 -6.61 -10.04 -10.19
CA LEU A 120 -7.95 -9.76 -10.68
C LEU A 120 -8.61 -11.00 -11.31
N HIS A 121 -7.89 -11.76 -12.14
CA HIS A 121 -8.38 -13.02 -12.72
C HIS A 121 -8.66 -14.08 -11.67
N ALA A 122 -7.94 -14.07 -10.55
CA ALA A 122 -8.17 -14.94 -9.41
C ALA A 122 -9.32 -14.44 -8.49
N ASN A 123 -10.02 -13.36 -8.87
CA ASN A 123 -11.14 -12.76 -8.11
C ASN A 123 -10.78 -12.40 -6.66
N LEU A 124 -9.56 -11.91 -6.42
CA LEU A 124 -9.08 -11.59 -5.06
C LEU A 124 -9.61 -10.25 -4.52
N PHE A 125 -10.31 -9.48 -5.34
CA PHE A 125 -10.89 -8.19 -4.96
C PHE A 125 -12.40 -8.20 -5.15
N PRO A 126 -13.17 -7.62 -4.20
CA PRO A 126 -14.60 -7.41 -4.37
C PRO A 126 -14.93 -6.63 -5.64
N ALA A 127 -16.14 -6.82 -6.16
CA ALA A 127 -16.61 -6.16 -7.38
C ALA A 127 -16.44 -4.63 -7.35
N GLU A 128 -16.63 -4.03 -6.18
CA GLU A 128 -16.51 -2.59 -5.95
C GLU A 128 -15.05 -2.11 -5.99
N LEU A 129 -14.07 -2.95 -5.61
CA LEU A 129 -12.64 -2.61 -5.66
C LEU A 129 -12.00 -2.96 -7.00
N ALA A 130 -12.46 -4.00 -7.68
CA ALA A 130 -11.85 -4.53 -8.90
C ALA A 130 -11.63 -3.46 -10.00
N PRO A 131 -12.54 -2.49 -10.26
CA PRO A 131 -12.33 -1.44 -11.26
C PRO A 131 -11.14 -0.53 -10.94
N PHE A 132 -10.91 -0.21 -9.66
CA PHE A 132 -9.80 0.64 -9.22
C PHE A 132 -8.47 -0.10 -9.31
N VAL A 133 -8.44 -1.38 -8.94
CA VAL A 133 -7.25 -2.24 -9.11
C VAL A 133 -6.94 -2.45 -10.59
N ALA A 134 -7.95 -2.64 -11.44
CA ALA A 134 -7.78 -2.74 -12.89
C ALA A 134 -7.23 -1.44 -13.51
N LYS A 135 -7.61 -0.28 -12.98
CA LYS A 135 -7.01 1.01 -13.37
C LYS A 135 -5.53 1.06 -13.00
N GLN A 136 -5.16 0.61 -11.79
CA GLN A 136 -3.77 0.47 -11.36
C GLN A 136 -2.99 -0.51 -12.25
N ALA A 137 -3.58 -1.64 -12.65
CA ALA A 137 -2.95 -2.60 -13.55
C ALA A 137 -2.67 -2.01 -14.94
N ARG A 138 -3.56 -1.15 -15.46
CA ARG A 138 -3.35 -0.46 -16.75
C ARG A 138 -2.31 0.64 -16.68
N ARG A 139 -2.20 1.32 -15.54
CA ARG A 139 -1.27 2.44 -15.34
C ARG A 139 -0.68 2.40 -13.92
N PRO A 140 0.30 1.52 -13.68
CA PRO A 140 0.92 1.37 -12.37
C PRO A 140 1.55 2.66 -11.88
N ASP A 141 1.18 3.09 -10.67
CA ASP A 141 1.79 4.22 -9.98
C ASP A 141 2.75 3.70 -8.90
N ALA A 142 3.81 4.43 -8.65
CA ALA A 142 4.78 4.18 -7.59
C ALA A 142 4.17 4.20 -6.18
N SER A 143 2.98 4.74 -6.02
CA SER A 143 2.28 4.81 -4.74
C SER A 143 0.77 4.72 -4.92
N SER A 144 0.18 3.62 -4.49
CA SER A 144 -1.27 3.43 -4.43
C SER A 144 -1.96 4.47 -3.51
N SER A 145 -1.24 5.02 -2.53
CA SER A 145 -1.76 6.07 -1.64
C SER A 145 -2.05 7.40 -2.34
N ARG A 146 -1.55 7.60 -3.56
CA ARG A 146 -1.83 8.81 -4.37
C ARG A 146 -3.13 8.70 -5.18
N ASP A 147 -3.64 7.51 -5.40
CA ASP A 147 -4.94 7.33 -6.08
C ASP A 147 -6.06 7.51 -5.05
N THR A 148 -6.59 8.73 -5.00
CA THR A 148 -7.67 9.10 -4.07
C THR A 148 -8.91 8.23 -4.25
N ALA A 149 -9.24 7.84 -5.49
CA ALA A 149 -10.42 7.02 -5.74
C ALA A 149 -10.25 5.60 -5.18
N LEU A 150 -9.06 5.00 -5.37
CA LEU A 150 -8.73 3.72 -4.76
C LEU A 150 -8.73 3.81 -3.24
N GLN A 151 -8.18 4.89 -2.66
CA GLN A 151 -8.16 5.08 -1.20
C GLN A 151 -9.56 5.25 -0.61
N LEU A 152 -10.46 5.95 -1.30
CA LEU A 152 -11.87 6.07 -0.90
C LEU A 152 -12.58 4.70 -0.95
N ALA A 153 -12.40 3.95 -2.05
CA ALA A 153 -13.00 2.62 -2.17
C ALA A 153 -12.46 1.63 -1.13
N LEU A 154 -11.16 1.67 -0.83
CA LEU A 154 -10.55 0.83 0.21
C LEU A 154 -11.07 1.13 1.61
N ARG A 155 -11.49 2.37 1.87
CA ARG A 155 -11.98 2.79 3.17
C ARG A 155 -13.21 2.00 3.65
N GLU A 156 -14.09 1.57 2.75
CA GLU A 156 -15.27 0.76 3.07
C GLU A 156 -14.90 -0.56 3.78
N TYR A 157 -13.63 -0.98 3.65
CA TYR A 157 -13.10 -2.21 4.25
C TYR A 157 -12.26 -1.95 5.50
N ASP A 158 -12.17 -0.71 5.99
CA ASP A 158 -11.45 -0.40 7.22
C ASP A 158 -12.22 -0.85 8.46
N THR A 159 -11.60 -1.65 9.28
CA THR A 159 -12.20 -2.17 10.52
C THR A 159 -11.86 -1.33 11.76
N LEU A 160 -10.79 -0.54 11.72
CA LEU A 160 -10.23 0.12 12.91
C LEU A 160 -10.05 1.64 12.76
N ASP A 161 -10.01 2.19 11.56
CA ASP A 161 -9.73 3.60 11.34
C ASP A 161 -10.83 4.27 10.51
N HIS A 162 -11.82 4.81 11.21
CA HIS A 162 -12.96 5.52 10.62
C HIS A 162 -12.70 7.03 10.43
N ARG A 163 -11.47 7.51 10.62
CA ARG A 163 -11.15 8.92 10.41
C ARG A 163 -11.43 9.34 8.97
N PRO A 164 -12.04 10.51 8.74
CA PRO A 164 -12.33 10.99 7.40
C PRO A 164 -11.03 11.28 6.63
N LEU A 165 -11.11 11.19 5.30
CA LEU A 165 -10.10 11.72 4.41
C LEU A 165 -10.31 13.22 4.20
N VAL A 166 -9.23 13.95 3.89
CA VAL A 166 -9.36 15.39 3.53
C VAL A 166 -10.33 15.60 2.37
N ALA A 167 -10.40 14.63 1.44
CA ALA A 167 -11.34 14.68 0.31
C ALA A 167 -12.81 14.70 0.71
N GLU A 168 -13.15 14.18 1.88
CA GLU A 168 -14.52 14.05 2.40
C GLU A 168 -14.94 15.25 3.24
N LEU A 169 -13.99 16.09 3.62
CA LEU A 169 -14.31 17.28 4.40
C LEU A 169 -14.97 18.35 3.50
N GLU A 170 -15.89 19.08 4.06
CA GLU A 170 -16.45 20.28 3.43
C GLU A 170 -15.41 21.39 3.33
N TYR A 171 -15.62 22.31 2.37
CA TYR A 171 -14.80 23.52 2.28
C TYR A 171 -14.85 24.31 3.59
N GLY A 172 -13.72 24.84 4.03
CA GLY A 172 -13.61 25.61 5.27
C GLY A 172 -13.56 24.78 6.54
N LYS A 173 -13.78 23.45 6.51
CA LYS A 173 -13.75 22.59 7.69
C LYS A 173 -12.36 22.58 8.32
N LEU A 174 -12.29 22.68 9.64
CA LEU A 174 -11.08 22.52 10.43
C LEU A 174 -10.80 21.04 10.67
N PHE A 175 -9.54 20.69 10.55
CA PHE A 175 -9.06 19.34 10.83
C PHE A 175 -7.64 19.38 11.38
N SER A 176 -7.23 18.29 12.02
CA SER A 176 -5.85 18.11 12.47
C SER A 176 -5.17 16.97 11.73
N LEU A 177 -3.96 17.25 11.24
CA LEU A 177 -3.00 16.23 10.90
C LEU A 177 -2.25 15.83 12.18
N ASP A 178 -2.25 14.56 12.51
CA ASP A 178 -1.45 14.00 13.62
C ASP A 178 -1.73 14.61 15.02
N GLY A 179 -2.86 15.26 15.23
CA GLY A 179 -3.23 15.89 16.49
C GLY A 179 -2.46 17.18 16.82
N ARG A 180 -1.53 17.62 15.97
CA ARG A 180 -0.66 18.79 16.23
C ARG A 180 -0.91 19.96 15.29
N LEU A 181 -0.98 19.69 13.99
CA LEU A 181 -1.15 20.73 12.98
C LEU A 181 -2.63 20.88 12.65
N ILE A 182 -3.20 22.03 12.99
CA ILE A 182 -4.60 22.38 12.70
C ILE A 182 -4.64 23.16 11.39
N LEU A 183 -5.46 22.69 10.46
CA LEU A 183 -5.61 23.25 9.13
C LEU A 183 -7.08 23.47 8.79
N ARG A 184 -7.35 24.49 7.97
CA ARG A 184 -8.64 24.72 7.33
C ARG A 184 -8.60 24.17 5.90
N ARG A 185 -9.54 23.31 5.55
CA ARG A 185 -9.66 22.74 4.20
C ARG A 185 -10.07 23.84 3.22
N GLY A 186 -9.25 24.08 2.21
CA GLY A 186 -9.47 25.03 1.13
C GLY A 186 -9.81 24.31 -0.18
N GLU A 187 -9.41 24.89 -1.31
CA GLU A 187 -9.74 24.41 -2.66
C GLU A 187 -9.04 23.11 -3.03
N ARG A 188 -9.68 22.33 -3.92
CA ARG A 188 -9.13 21.12 -4.46
C ARG A 188 -8.12 21.44 -5.57
N LEU A 189 -6.91 20.88 -5.43
CA LEU A 189 -5.93 20.76 -6.49
C LEU A 189 -6.09 19.38 -7.17
N ARG A 190 -5.23 19.01 -8.10
CA ARG A 190 -5.37 17.73 -8.83
C ARG A 190 -5.45 16.51 -7.90
N THR A 191 -4.50 16.34 -6.98
CA THR A 191 -4.41 15.20 -6.04
C THR A 191 -4.30 15.63 -4.58
N ARG A 192 -4.40 16.92 -4.30
CA ARG A 192 -4.23 17.53 -2.99
C ARG A 192 -5.28 18.60 -2.78
N PHE A 193 -5.36 19.10 -1.54
CA PHE A 193 -6.11 20.30 -1.20
C PHE A 193 -5.15 21.39 -0.74
N HIS A 194 -5.46 22.63 -1.13
CA HIS A 194 -4.86 23.81 -0.54
C HIS A 194 -5.50 23.99 0.85
N CYS A 195 -4.67 23.95 1.89
CA CYS A 195 -5.15 24.09 3.26
C CYS A 195 -4.32 25.16 3.95
N THR A 196 -4.90 25.87 4.92
CA THR A 196 -4.21 26.96 5.62
C THR A 196 -4.27 26.77 7.12
N THR A 197 -3.22 27.18 7.83
CA THR A 197 -3.29 27.34 9.28
C THR A 197 -4.13 28.58 9.63
N ARG A 198 -4.36 28.81 10.93
CA ARG A 198 -5.06 30.01 11.42
C ARG A 198 -4.28 31.30 11.11
N GLU A 199 -2.96 31.21 11.06
CA GLU A 199 -2.03 32.30 10.75
C GLU A 199 -1.86 32.51 9.23
N GLY A 200 -2.59 31.77 8.39
CA GLY A 200 -2.55 31.90 6.93
C GLY A 200 -1.44 31.13 6.24
N VAL A 201 -0.64 30.31 6.96
CA VAL A 201 0.40 29.48 6.33
C VAL A 201 -0.23 28.39 5.47
N ALA A 202 0.19 28.34 4.19
CA ALA A 202 -0.39 27.41 3.20
C ALA A 202 0.29 26.03 3.19
N TYR A 203 -0.53 24.99 3.10
CA TYR A 203 -0.12 23.59 2.98
C TYR A 203 -0.83 22.92 1.81
N ARG A 204 -0.15 21.96 1.16
CA ARG A 204 -0.74 21.09 0.14
C ARG A 204 -0.93 19.70 0.71
N VAL A 205 -2.12 19.43 1.25
CA VAL A 205 -2.45 18.17 1.92
C VAL A 205 -2.98 17.16 0.90
N PRO A 206 -2.48 15.91 0.87
CA PRO A 206 -3.02 14.86 0.01
C PRO A 206 -4.51 14.64 0.25
N ALA A 207 -5.29 14.49 -0.82
CA ALA A 207 -6.73 14.25 -0.73
C ALA A 207 -7.06 12.96 0.06
N SER A 208 -6.16 11.96 0.01
CA SER A 208 -6.26 10.69 0.73
C SER A 208 -5.69 10.72 2.16
N ALA A 209 -5.26 11.87 2.68
CA ALA A 209 -4.77 11.95 4.05
C ALA A 209 -5.92 11.76 5.05
N ARG A 210 -5.72 10.84 6.03
CA ARG A 210 -6.65 10.66 7.17
C ARG A 210 -6.43 11.74 8.20
N VAL A 211 -7.51 12.29 8.73
CA VAL A 211 -7.47 13.45 9.61
C VAL A 211 -8.44 13.31 10.78
N HIS A 212 -8.21 14.07 11.81
CA HIS A 212 -9.18 14.27 12.90
C HIS A 212 -9.97 15.55 12.62
N THR A 213 -11.29 15.46 12.53
CA THR A 213 -12.15 16.65 12.43
C THR A 213 -12.13 17.42 13.73
N ILE A 214 -12.03 18.74 13.63
CA ILE A 214 -12.15 19.66 14.75
C ILE A 214 -13.52 20.33 14.62
N TYR A 215 -14.32 20.22 15.66
CA TYR A 215 -15.58 20.94 15.78
C TYR A 215 -15.29 22.28 16.44
N GLU A 216 -15.59 23.37 15.75
CA GLU A 216 -15.63 24.68 16.41
C GLU A 216 -16.79 24.64 17.41
N GLU A 217 -16.52 24.81 18.69
CA GLU A 217 -17.60 25.06 19.67
C GLU A 217 -18.37 26.30 19.19
N ARG A 218 -19.67 26.12 18.92
CA ARG A 218 -20.54 27.27 18.68
C ARG A 218 -20.48 28.11 19.95
N LYS A 219 -19.87 29.29 19.89
CA LYS A 219 -20.11 30.31 20.89
C LYS A 219 -21.61 30.59 20.83
N VAL A 220 -22.34 30.05 21.80
CA VAL A 220 -23.72 30.47 22.08
C VAL A 220 -23.61 31.92 22.58
N SER A 221 -24.06 32.86 21.76
CA SER A 221 -24.19 34.27 22.10
C SER A 221 -25.41 34.47 22.98
#